data_05c0fa8a06746002a22390706dcac820
#
_entry.id   05c0fa8a06746002a22390706dcac820
#
_cell.length_a   1.000
_cell.length_b   1.000
_cell.length_c   1.000
_cell.angle_alpha   90.00
_cell.angle_beta   90.00
_cell.angle_gamma   90.00
#
_symmetry.space_group_name_H-M   'P 1'
#
loop_
_entity.id
_entity.type
_entity.pdbx_description
1 polymer ?
#
loop_
_entity_poly.entity_id
_entity_poly.type
_entity_poly.pdbx_seq_one_letter_code
_entity_poly.pdbx_strand_id
1 'polypeptide(L)'
;SRVSNAKPKIANYHFTTLNPNLGVVDLEGTDGFVIADIPGLIEGASEGIGLGHEFLRHIERTKVIIHIVDAAGTEGRDPVEDIKTINAELEAYNPELLSRPQIIAANKIDAIYTGDGSEDPVQRLKDEFEPQGIEVYPISAVTGKGVKELLYKVKKMLDSLDKEPVVFEREYFPEEMYDKEASLNVYKE
;
A
#
# COMPACT_ATOMS: atom_id res chain seq x y z
N SER A 1 -0.71 4.68 14.80
CA SER A 1 -1.13 5.17 13.48
C SER A 1 -2.47 5.88 13.59
N ARG A 2 -2.76 6.87 12.71
CA ARG A 2 -4.07 7.55 12.66
C ARG A 2 -5.14 6.75 11.91
N VAL A 3 -4.71 5.72 11.21
CA VAL A 3 -5.55 4.93 10.29
C VAL A 3 -5.87 3.55 10.86
N SER A 4 -5.06 3.04 11.76
CA SER A 4 -5.21 1.69 12.31
C SER A 4 -4.82 1.67 13.78
N ASN A 5 -5.45 0.82 14.58
CA ASN A 5 -5.12 0.55 15.98
C ASN A 5 -3.79 -0.21 16.15
N ALA A 6 -3.18 -0.71 15.07
CA ALA A 6 -1.85 -1.27 15.10
C ALA A 6 -0.85 -0.18 15.50
N LYS A 7 0.01 -0.48 16.47
CA LYS A 7 1.16 0.36 16.85
C LYS A 7 2.38 -0.14 16.09
N PRO A 8 2.64 0.35 14.84
CA PRO A 8 3.86 0.00 14.14
C PRO A 8 5.04 0.53 14.95
N LYS A 9 6.08 -0.26 15.14
CA LYS A 9 7.35 0.23 15.62
C LYS A 9 7.89 1.17 14.55
N ILE A 10 8.00 2.46 14.88
CA ILE A 10 8.69 3.43 14.04
C ILE A 10 10.17 3.04 14.10
N ALA A 11 10.66 2.42 13.05
CA ALA A 11 12.07 2.16 12.85
C ALA A 11 12.42 2.70 11.46
N ASN A 12 13.65 3.23 11.31
CA ASN A 12 14.20 3.54 10.01
C ASN A 12 14.42 2.21 9.29
N TYR A 13 13.44 1.82 8.50
CA TYR A 13 13.49 0.58 7.74
C TYR A 13 14.49 0.76 6.59
N HIS A 14 15.69 0.27 6.80
CA HIS A 14 16.53 -0.18 5.71
C HIS A 14 15.93 -1.52 5.26
N PHE A 15 15.12 -1.50 4.22
CA PHE A 15 14.66 -2.56 3.29
C PHE A 15 14.86 -4.05 3.71
N THR A 16 14.52 -4.43 4.95
CA THR A 16 14.78 -5.78 5.46
C THR A 16 13.53 -6.56 5.86
N THR A 17 12.31 -6.06 5.59
CA THR A 17 11.08 -6.75 6.01
C THR A 17 10.27 -7.17 4.79
N LEU A 18 10.35 -8.45 4.44
CA LEU A 18 9.62 -9.12 3.36
C LEU A 18 8.10 -9.25 3.64
N ASN A 19 7.64 -8.94 4.84
CA ASN A 19 6.25 -9.07 5.23
C ASN A 19 5.55 -7.70 5.26
N PRO A 20 4.39 -7.54 4.61
CA PRO A 20 3.60 -6.32 4.67
C PRO A 20 3.11 -6.08 6.11
N ASN A 21 3.13 -4.83 6.55
CA ASN A 21 2.50 -4.46 7.80
C ASN A 21 0.98 -4.38 7.58
N LEU A 22 0.23 -5.27 8.20
CA LEU A 22 -1.23 -5.27 8.12
C LEU A 22 -1.82 -4.41 9.23
N GLY A 23 -2.81 -3.59 8.88
CA GLY A 23 -3.60 -2.82 9.81
C GLY A 23 -5.09 -2.99 9.56
N VAL A 24 -5.88 -3.05 10.63
CA VAL A 24 -7.33 -3.03 10.53
C VAL A 24 -7.79 -1.57 10.59
N VAL A 25 -8.53 -1.15 9.58
CA VAL A 25 -9.21 0.15 9.52
C VAL A 25 -10.61 -0.05 10.05
N ASP A 26 -10.92 0.63 11.15
CA ASP A 26 -12.25 0.67 11.74
C ASP A 26 -12.92 2.01 11.34
N LEU A 27 -14.06 1.93 10.67
CA LEU A 27 -14.81 3.09 10.22
C LEU A 27 -16.24 3.00 10.77
N GLU A 28 -16.65 4.03 11.47
CA GLU A 28 -17.98 4.15 12.04
C GLU A 28 -19.09 3.88 11.00
N GLY A 29 -20.00 2.98 11.33
CA GLY A 29 -21.09 2.59 10.45
C GLY A 29 -20.74 1.60 9.35
N THR A 30 -19.54 0.98 9.40
CA THR A 30 -19.09 -0.04 8.45
C THR A 30 -18.48 -1.24 9.18
N ASP A 31 -18.25 -2.32 8.44
CA ASP A 31 -17.50 -3.50 8.90
C ASP A 31 -15.99 -3.33 8.78
N GLY A 32 -15.51 -2.13 8.42
CA GLY A 32 -14.09 -1.85 8.27
C GLY A 32 -13.43 -2.60 7.10
N PHE A 33 -12.10 -2.58 7.05
CA PHE A 33 -11.31 -3.35 6.09
C PHE A 33 -9.85 -3.49 6.56
N VAL A 34 -9.10 -4.36 5.90
CA VAL A 34 -7.66 -4.53 6.15
C VAL A 34 -6.87 -3.69 5.13
N ILE A 35 -5.92 -2.92 5.62
CA ILE A 35 -4.94 -2.20 4.81
C ILE A 35 -3.57 -2.85 5.00
N ALA A 36 -2.85 -3.07 3.90
CA ALA A 36 -1.47 -3.50 3.90
C ALA A 36 -0.57 -2.31 3.60
N ASP A 37 0.37 -2.02 4.48
CA ASP A 37 1.46 -1.08 4.21
C ASP A 37 2.54 -1.84 3.45
N ILE A 38 2.70 -1.47 2.19
CA ILE A 38 3.66 -2.05 1.28
C ILE A 38 4.70 -0.95 1.02
N PRO A 39 5.87 -0.98 1.73
CA PRO A 39 6.87 0.07 1.62
C PRO A 39 7.38 0.17 0.18
N GLY A 40 7.49 1.38 -0.33
CA GLY A 40 7.81 1.82 -1.67
C GLY A 40 8.37 0.79 -2.67
N LEU A 41 7.77 0.71 -3.83
CA LEU A 41 8.36 0.01 -4.98
C LEU A 41 9.72 0.63 -5.25
N ILE A 42 10.76 -0.20 -5.22
CA ILE A 42 12.13 0.20 -5.51
C ILE A 42 12.31 0.08 -7.01
N GLU A 43 12.88 1.10 -7.64
CA GLU A 43 13.30 1.05 -9.03
C GLU A 43 14.09 -0.25 -9.28
N GLY A 44 13.67 -1.05 -10.27
CA GLY A 44 14.28 -2.32 -10.61
C GLY A 44 13.74 -3.55 -9.88
N ALA A 45 12.63 -3.45 -9.14
CA ALA A 45 12.01 -4.59 -8.48
C ALA A 45 11.56 -5.68 -9.49
N SER A 46 11.15 -5.28 -10.69
CA SER A 46 10.76 -6.17 -11.77
C SER A 46 11.96 -6.89 -12.43
N GLU A 47 13.17 -6.37 -12.30
CA GLU A 47 14.38 -6.95 -12.88
C GLU A 47 15.00 -8.08 -12.06
N GLY A 48 14.37 -8.49 -10.97
CA GLY A 48 14.79 -9.65 -10.16
C GLY A 48 15.98 -9.37 -9.23
N ILE A 49 16.36 -8.13 -9.06
CA ILE A 49 17.41 -7.72 -8.13
C ILE A 49 16.81 -7.60 -6.72
N GLY A 50 16.74 -8.71 -5.98
CA GLY A 50 16.38 -8.71 -4.57
C GLY A 50 14.86 -8.83 -4.32
N LEU A 51 14.35 -8.16 -3.34
CA LEU A 51 13.05 -8.23 -2.67
C LEU A 51 11.77 -8.12 -3.53
N GLY A 52 11.88 -7.86 -4.85
CA GLY A 52 10.77 -7.49 -5.72
C GLY A 52 9.66 -8.55 -5.86
N HIS A 53 10.00 -9.81 -6.12
CA HIS A 53 9.00 -10.85 -6.42
C HIS A 53 8.13 -11.25 -5.22
N GLU A 54 8.69 -11.38 -4.02
CA GLU A 54 7.89 -11.67 -2.82
C GLU A 54 7.00 -10.50 -2.44
N PHE A 55 7.49 -9.29 -2.61
CA PHE A 55 6.77 -8.07 -2.40
C PHE A 55 5.55 -7.93 -3.33
N LEU A 56 5.72 -8.23 -4.61
CA LEU A 56 4.65 -8.14 -5.61
C LEU A 56 3.55 -9.18 -5.38
N ARG A 57 3.86 -10.36 -4.80
CA ARG A 57 2.85 -11.32 -4.35
C ARG A 57 1.88 -10.76 -3.32
N HIS A 58 2.32 -9.82 -2.48
CA HIS A 58 1.43 -9.19 -1.51
C HIS A 58 0.45 -8.25 -2.19
N ILE A 59 0.87 -7.57 -3.27
CA ILE A 59 -0.02 -6.71 -4.06
C ILE A 59 -1.07 -7.56 -4.77
N GLU A 60 -0.75 -8.77 -5.24
CA GLU A 60 -1.70 -9.68 -5.87
C GLU A 60 -2.91 -10.03 -5.00
N ARG A 61 -2.77 -9.91 -3.67
CA ARG A 61 -3.86 -10.17 -2.71
C ARG A 61 -4.72 -8.95 -2.43
N THR A 62 -4.35 -7.78 -2.92
CA THR A 62 -5.13 -6.56 -2.69
C THR A 62 -6.28 -6.44 -3.69
N LYS A 63 -7.37 -5.83 -3.30
CA LYS A 63 -8.53 -5.55 -4.18
C LYS A 63 -8.53 -4.13 -4.71
N VAL A 64 -7.94 -3.20 -3.97
CA VAL A 64 -7.82 -1.78 -4.29
C VAL A 64 -6.39 -1.35 -4.00
N ILE A 65 -5.82 -0.52 -4.86
CA ILE A 65 -4.48 0.05 -4.69
C ILE A 65 -4.62 1.53 -4.30
N ILE A 66 -3.92 1.93 -3.24
CA ILE A 66 -3.83 3.33 -2.81
C ILE A 66 -2.38 3.79 -3.05
N HIS A 67 -2.18 4.69 -4.01
CA HIS A 67 -0.90 5.37 -4.18
C HIS A 67 -0.80 6.52 -3.18
N ILE A 68 0.19 6.48 -2.31
CA ILE A 68 0.45 7.58 -1.36
C ILE A 68 1.69 8.31 -1.85
N VAL A 69 1.51 9.55 -2.29
CA VAL A 69 2.59 10.37 -2.85
C VAL A 69 2.81 11.65 -2.07
N ASP A 70 4.03 12.15 -2.05
CA ASP A 70 4.39 13.45 -1.49
C ASP A 70 4.01 14.57 -2.46
N ALA A 71 2.79 15.10 -2.32
CA ALA A 71 2.30 16.16 -3.19
C ALA A 71 3.07 17.48 -3.03
N ALA A 72 3.70 17.70 -1.89
CA ALA A 72 4.50 18.91 -1.64
C ALA A 72 5.92 18.83 -2.24
N GLY A 73 6.33 17.66 -2.74
CA GLY A 73 7.66 17.46 -3.33
C GLY A 73 8.80 17.69 -2.32
N THR A 74 8.57 17.46 -1.01
CA THR A 74 9.55 17.76 0.04
C THR A 74 10.85 16.95 -0.09
N GLU A 75 10.80 15.85 -0.83
CA GLU A 75 11.95 14.96 -1.09
C GLU A 75 12.57 15.20 -2.48
N GLY A 76 12.12 16.24 -3.21
CA GLY A 76 12.63 16.61 -4.51
C GLY A 76 12.20 15.66 -5.65
N ARG A 77 11.22 14.79 -5.42
CA ARG A 77 10.64 13.88 -6.42
C ARG A 77 9.36 14.47 -7.00
N ASP A 78 9.08 14.14 -8.25
CA ASP A 78 7.84 14.51 -8.91
C ASP A 78 6.76 13.45 -8.62
N PRO A 79 5.64 13.81 -7.95
CA PRO A 79 4.62 12.84 -7.58
C PRO A 79 3.91 12.20 -8.77
N VAL A 80 3.83 12.88 -9.92
CA VAL A 80 3.25 12.31 -11.15
C VAL A 80 4.15 11.22 -11.70
N GLU A 81 5.46 11.50 -11.79
CA GLU A 81 6.44 10.53 -12.29
C GLU A 81 6.60 9.34 -11.33
N ASP A 82 6.49 9.56 -10.02
CA ASP A 82 6.50 8.47 -9.04
C ASP A 82 5.36 7.47 -9.29
N ILE A 83 4.14 7.95 -9.53
CA ILE A 83 2.99 7.07 -9.82
C ILE A 83 3.17 6.34 -11.16
N LYS A 84 3.65 7.05 -12.19
CA LYS A 84 3.91 6.43 -13.51
C LYS A 84 4.96 5.31 -13.39
N THR A 85 6.02 5.54 -12.64
CA THR A 85 7.07 4.55 -12.40
C THR A 85 6.52 3.32 -11.68
N ILE A 86 5.74 3.53 -10.62
CA ILE A 86 5.09 2.44 -9.88
C ILE A 86 4.16 1.63 -10.80
N ASN A 87 3.33 2.31 -11.60
CA ASN A 87 2.42 1.63 -12.52
C ASN A 87 3.17 0.84 -13.60
N ALA A 88 4.27 1.36 -14.12
CA ALA A 88 5.11 0.63 -15.07
C ALA A 88 5.73 -0.63 -14.46
N GLU A 89 6.16 -0.59 -13.19
CA GLU A 89 6.67 -1.76 -12.49
C GLU A 89 5.57 -2.79 -12.21
N LEU A 90 4.38 -2.36 -11.81
CA LEU A 90 3.22 -3.24 -11.62
C LEU A 90 2.84 -3.93 -12.94
N GLU A 91 2.83 -3.19 -14.05
CA GLU A 91 2.54 -3.72 -15.39
C GLU A 91 3.60 -4.75 -15.83
N ALA A 92 4.87 -4.44 -15.62
CA ALA A 92 5.98 -5.34 -15.97
C ALA A 92 5.92 -6.67 -15.19
N TYR A 93 5.44 -6.62 -13.94
CA TYR A 93 5.30 -7.82 -13.12
C TYR A 93 4.05 -8.62 -13.48
N ASN A 94 2.89 -7.98 -13.45
CA ASN A 94 1.60 -8.58 -13.80
C ASN A 94 0.62 -7.50 -14.28
N PRO A 95 0.33 -7.43 -15.60
CA PRO A 95 -0.58 -6.42 -16.16
C PRO A 95 -1.98 -6.42 -15.53
N GLU A 96 -2.43 -7.54 -14.97
CA GLU A 96 -3.73 -7.62 -14.30
C GLU A 96 -3.82 -6.72 -13.06
N LEU A 97 -2.68 -6.35 -12.46
CA LEU A 97 -2.66 -5.44 -11.32
C LEU A 97 -3.17 -4.04 -11.69
N LEU A 98 -2.94 -3.59 -12.91
CA LEU A 98 -3.42 -2.30 -13.39
C LEU A 98 -4.93 -2.28 -13.65
N SER A 99 -5.57 -3.44 -13.80
CA SER A 99 -7.03 -3.54 -13.93
C SER A 99 -7.76 -3.33 -12.60
N ARG A 100 -7.05 -3.35 -11.49
CA ARG A 100 -7.64 -3.11 -10.17
C ARG A 100 -7.97 -1.64 -9.97
N PRO A 101 -9.05 -1.34 -9.23
CA PRO A 101 -9.35 0.03 -8.87
C PRO A 101 -8.19 0.68 -8.12
N GLN A 102 -7.80 1.86 -8.58
CA GLN A 102 -6.72 2.66 -8.00
C GLN A 102 -7.27 3.98 -7.47
N ILE A 103 -6.63 4.51 -6.43
CA ILE A 103 -6.90 5.83 -5.86
C ILE A 103 -5.59 6.48 -5.44
N ILE A 104 -5.48 7.79 -5.60
CA ILE A 104 -4.28 8.54 -5.24
C ILE A 104 -4.55 9.35 -3.97
N ALA A 105 -3.73 9.16 -2.96
CA ALA A 105 -3.65 9.97 -1.76
C ALA A 105 -2.50 10.98 -1.93
N ALA A 106 -2.84 12.20 -2.34
CA ALA A 106 -1.89 13.32 -2.44
C ALA A 106 -1.59 13.82 -1.02
N ASN A 107 -0.53 13.28 -0.41
CA ASN A 107 -0.16 13.53 0.98
C ASN A 107 0.72 14.77 1.14
N LYS A 108 0.88 15.20 2.39
CA LYS A 108 1.67 16.38 2.82
C LYS A 108 1.10 17.72 2.33
N ILE A 109 -0.24 17.81 2.13
CA ILE A 109 -0.87 19.09 1.72
C ILE A 109 -0.66 20.23 2.72
N ASP A 110 -0.31 19.91 3.95
CA ASP A 110 0.07 20.87 4.99
C ASP A 110 1.44 21.52 4.73
N ALA A 111 2.26 20.95 3.87
CA ALA A 111 3.57 21.47 3.47
C ALA A 111 3.56 22.14 2.08
N ILE A 112 2.43 22.18 1.37
CA ILE A 112 2.34 22.84 0.08
C ILE A 112 2.37 24.36 0.28
N TYR A 113 3.32 25.02 -0.39
CA TYR A 113 3.42 26.47 -0.44
C TYR A 113 2.80 26.99 -1.73
N THR A 114 1.76 27.83 -1.60
CA THR A 114 0.98 28.36 -2.75
C THR A 114 1.24 29.85 -3.03
N GLY A 115 2.26 30.45 -2.40
CA GLY A 115 2.46 31.91 -2.39
C GLY A 115 3.25 32.50 -3.56
N ASP A 116 3.82 31.68 -4.44
CA ASP A 116 4.73 32.13 -5.51
C ASP A 116 4.13 32.07 -6.93
N GLY A 117 2.85 31.70 -7.04
CA GLY A 117 2.18 31.50 -8.34
C GLY A 117 2.55 30.19 -9.03
N SER A 118 3.22 29.28 -8.34
CA SER A 118 3.44 27.92 -8.84
C SER A 118 2.12 27.16 -9.00
N GLU A 119 2.10 26.22 -9.92
CA GLU A 119 0.96 25.33 -10.15
C GLU A 119 0.66 24.52 -8.88
N ASP A 120 -0.63 24.38 -8.54
CA ASP A 120 -1.06 23.53 -7.44
C ASP A 120 -0.73 22.07 -7.74
N PRO A 121 0.16 21.41 -7.01
CA PRO A 121 0.57 20.05 -7.29
C PRO A 121 -0.59 19.05 -7.13
N VAL A 122 -1.59 19.33 -6.33
CA VAL A 122 -2.79 18.50 -6.22
C VAL A 122 -3.63 18.63 -7.49
N GLN A 123 -3.77 19.85 -8.03
CA GLN A 123 -4.50 20.05 -9.29
C GLN A 123 -3.79 19.35 -10.45
N ARG A 124 -2.46 19.43 -10.51
CA ARG A 124 -1.67 18.72 -11.51
C ARG A 124 -1.87 17.21 -11.46
N LEU A 125 -1.92 16.61 -10.27
CA LEU A 125 -2.24 15.18 -10.10
C LEU A 125 -3.65 14.85 -10.61
N LYS A 126 -4.63 15.71 -10.32
CA LYS A 126 -6.00 15.53 -10.80
C LYS A 126 -6.09 15.60 -12.32
N ASP A 127 -5.46 16.59 -12.92
CA ASP A 127 -5.49 16.79 -14.38
C ASP A 127 -4.86 15.62 -15.13
N GLU A 128 -3.87 14.97 -14.54
CA GLU A 128 -3.20 13.80 -15.12
C GLU A 128 -4.00 12.50 -14.93
N PHE A 129 -4.54 12.23 -13.75
CA PHE A 129 -5.05 10.90 -13.39
C PHE A 129 -6.58 10.78 -13.36
N GLU A 130 -7.34 11.85 -13.07
CA GLU A 130 -8.81 11.77 -13.07
C GLU A 130 -9.40 11.45 -14.45
N PRO A 131 -8.85 11.94 -15.59
CA PRO A 131 -9.29 11.50 -16.92
C PRO A 131 -9.10 10.00 -17.18
N GLN A 132 -8.19 9.35 -16.44
CA GLN A 132 -7.94 7.91 -16.50
C GLN A 132 -8.85 7.12 -15.53
N GLY A 133 -9.76 7.80 -14.81
CA GLY A 133 -10.67 7.18 -13.84
C GLY A 133 -10.05 6.96 -12.46
N ILE A 134 -8.87 7.53 -12.18
CA ILE A 134 -8.18 7.42 -10.89
C ILE A 134 -8.40 8.70 -10.10
N GLU A 135 -9.21 8.63 -9.05
CA GLU A 135 -9.54 9.79 -8.21
C GLU A 135 -8.37 10.20 -7.32
N VAL A 136 -8.20 11.53 -7.13
CA VAL A 136 -7.12 12.10 -6.30
C VAL A 136 -7.71 12.73 -5.04
N TYR A 137 -7.26 12.26 -3.88
CA TYR A 137 -7.65 12.74 -2.56
C TYR A 137 -6.51 13.49 -1.90
N PRO A 138 -6.66 14.82 -1.68
CA PRO A 138 -5.68 15.60 -0.94
C PRO A 138 -5.77 15.26 0.55
N ILE A 139 -4.66 14.83 1.14
CA ILE A 139 -4.59 14.46 2.56
C ILE A 139 -3.38 15.04 3.25
N SER A 140 -3.45 15.11 4.55
CA SER A 140 -2.31 15.30 5.45
C SER A 140 -2.30 14.20 6.50
N ALA A 141 -1.38 13.27 6.40
CA ALA A 141 -1.22 12.22 7.41
C ALA A 141 -0.85 12.78 8.79
N VAL A 142 -0.17 13.94 8.83
CA VAL A 142 0.24 14.60 10.07
C VAL A 142 -0.97 15.23 10.78
N THR A 143 -1.80 15.98 10.07
CA THR A 143 -2.96 16.67 10.66
C THR A 143 -4.21 15.77 10.72
N GLY A 144 -4.28 14.77 9.86
CA GLY A 144 -5.46 13.89 9.67
C GLY A 144 -6.47 14.46 8.67
N LYS A 145 -6.22 15.63 8.08
CA LYS A 145 -7.11 16.24 7.09
C LYS A 145 -7.26 15.34 5.86
N GLY A 146 -8.50 15.14 5.38
CA GLY A 146 -8.80 14.35 4.19
C GLY A 146 -8.67 12.83 4.35
N VAL A 147 -8.08 12.34 5.45
CA VAL A 147 -7.83 10.90 5.65
C VAL A 147 -9.13 10.12 5.82
N LYS A 148 -10.08 10.66 6.59
CA LYS A 148 -11.37 9.99 6.84
C LYS A 148 -12.17 9.84 5.54
N GLU A 149 -12.22 10.87 4.73
CA GLU A 149 -12.90 10.90 3.42
C GLU A 149 -12.29 9.87 2.46
N LEU A 150 -10.96 9.81 2.38
CA LEU A 150 -10.23 8.79 1.60
C LEU A 150 -10.63 7.37 2.03
N LEU A 151 -10.64 7.09 3.33
CA LEU A 151 -10.93 5.75 3.85
C LEU A 151 -12.38 5.33 3.57
N TYR A 152 -13.36 6.24 3.70
CA TYR A 152 -14.75 5.94 3.30
C TYR A 152 -14.88 5.69 1.80
N LYS A 153 -14.11 6.42 0.96
CA LYS A 153 -14.10 6.17 -0.48
C LYS A 153 -13.54 4.79 -0.79
N VAL A 154 -12.40 4.42 -0.18
CA VAL A 154 -11.81 3.08 -0.33
C VAL A 154 -12.79 2.00 0.10
N LYS A 155 -13.50 2.17 1.24
CA LYS A 155 -14.53 1.22 1.67
C LYS A 155 -15.65 1.09 0.64
N LYS A 156 -16.13 2.19 0.10
CA LYS A 156 -17.14 2.18 -0.95
C LYS A 156 -16.67 1.46 -2.22
N MET A 157 -15.40 1.64 -2.61
CA MET A 157 -14.81 0.92 -3.73
C MET A 157 -14.77 -0.59 -3.45
N LEU A 158 -14.32 -1.00 -2.25
CA LEU A 158 -14.28 -2.41 -1.84
C LEU A 158 -15.69 -3.05 -1.83
N ASP A 159 -16.71 -2.31 -1.39
CA ASP A 159 -18.09 -2.80 -1.36
C ASP A 159 -18.73 -2.94 -2.74
N SER A 160 -18.24 -2.18 -3.72
CA SER A 160 -18.69 -2.26 -5.12
C SER A 160 -18.03 -3.40 -5.91
N LEU A 161 -16.94 -3.96 -5.41
CA LEU A 161 -16.31 -5.13 -6.01
C LEU A 161 -17.09 -6.40 -5.64
N ASP A 162 -17.31 -7.27 -6.62
CA ASP A 162 -17.99 -8.54 -6.39
C ASP A 162 -17.32 -9.31 -5.25
N LYS A 163 -18.16 -9.82 -4.34
CA LYS A 163 -17.74 -10.61 -3.17
C LYS A 163 -17.40 -12.05 -3.56
N GLU A 164 -16.71 -12.26 -4.68
CA GLU A 164 -16.16 -13.58 -4.92
C GLU A 164 -15.17 -13.89 -3.79
N PRO A 165 -15.40 -14.98 -3.04
CA PRO A 165 -14.46 -15.37 -2.01
C PRO A 165 -13.13 -15.65 -2.70
N VAL A 166 -12.08 -14.91 -2.31
CA VAL A 166 -10.72 -15.26 -2.71
C VAL A 166 -10.44 -16.62 -2.08
N VAL A 167 -10.53 -17.66 -2.87
CA VAL A 167 -10.15 -19.02 -2.45
C VAL A 167 -8.64 -19.01 -2.34
N PHE A 168 -8.14 -18.81 -1.14
CA PHE A 168 -6.73 -19.04 -0.86
C PHE A 168 -6.50 -20.56 -0.97
N GLU A 169 -5.87 -21.02 -2.01
CA GLU A 169 -5.26 -22.36 -1.98
C GLU A 169 -4.29 -22.33 -0.79
N ARG A 170 -4.53 -23.20 0.18
CA ARG A 170 -3.57 -23.43 1.26
C ARG A 170 -2.30 -23.90 0.57
N GLU A 171 -1.28 -23.06 0.49
CA GLU A 171 0.07 -23.54 0.25
C GLU A 171 0.35 -24.54 1.39
N TYR A 172 0.38 -25.80 1.03
CA TYR A 172 0.82 -26.87 1.93
C TYR A 172 2.32 -26.65 2.12
N PHE A 173 2.69 -25.96 3.18
CA PHE A 173 4.05 -26.08 3.69
C PHE A 173 4.14 -27.49 4.24
N PRO A 174 4.98 -28.40 3.65
CA PRO A 174 5.25 -29.64 4.29
C PRO A 174 5.76 -29.25 5.70
N GLU A 175 5.08 -29.75 6.72
CA GLU A 175 5.58 -29.64 8.08
C GLU A 175 7.02 -30.13 8.01
N GLU A 176 7.99 -29.21 8.25
CA GLU A 176 9.35 -29.63 8.51
C GLU A 176 9.21 -30.71 9.58
N MET A 177 9.67 -31.91 9.27
CA MET A 177 9.63 -33.04 10.17
C MET A 177 10.30 -32.58 11.45
N TYR A 178 9.52 -32.15 12.41
CA TYR A 178 9.98 -32.02 13.76
C TYR A 178 10.45 -33.41 14.15
N ASP A 179 11.76 -33.54 14.24
CA ASP A 179 12.44 -34.74 14.68
C ASP A 179 11.94 -35.06 16.08
N LYS A 180 10.94 -35.95 16.17
CA LYS A 180 10.34 -36.38 17.43
C LYS A 180 11.31 -37.15 18.32
N GLU A 181 12.52 -37.41 17.85
CA GLU A 181 13.54 -38.12 18.61
C GLU A 181 14.44 -37.21 19.47
N ALA A 182 14.45 -35.89 19.24
CA ALA A 182 15.28 -34.97 20.02
C ALA A 182 14.69 -34.55 21.37
N SER A 183 13.44 -34.87 21.67
CA SER A 183 12.75 -34.44 22.91
C SER A 183 12.65 -35.50 24.00
N LEU A 184 13.29 -36.66 23.85
CA LEU A 184 13.16 -37.80 24.82
C LEU A 184 14.39 -38.05 25.70
N ASN A 185 15.42 -37.20 25.67
CA ASN A 185 16.68 -37.43 26.41
C ASN A 185 17.04 -36.38 27.47
N VAL A 186 16.11 -35.67 28.05
CA VAL A 186 16.41 -34.70 29.12
C VAL A 186 15.67 -34.98 30.42
N TYR A 187 15.44 -36.22 30.79
CA TYR A 187 15.16 -36.56 32.21
C TYR A 187 15.60 -37.99 32.50
N LYS A 188 16.89 -38.17 32.70
CA LYS A 188 17.46 -39.22 33.56
C LYS A 188 18.89 -38.80 33.97
N GLU A 189 18.96 -38.12 35.11
CA GLU A 189 19.89 -38.32 36.21
C GLU A 189 19.65 -37.22 37.25
#